data_009c6b7b4e310ee5394aa5058c24fc91
#
_entry.id   009c6b7b4e310ee5394aa5058c24fc91
#
_cell.length_a   1.000
_cell.length_b   1.000
_cell.length_c   1.000
_cell.angle_alpha   90.00
_cell.angle_beta   90.00
_cell.angle_gamma   90.00
#
_symmetry.space_group_name_H-M   'P 1'
#
loop_
_entity.id
_entity.type
_entity.pdbx_description
1 polymer ?
#
loop_
_entity_poly.entity_id
_entity_poly.type
_entity_poly.pdbx_seq_one_letter_code
_entity_poly.pdbx_strand_id
1 'polypeptide(L)'
;MNILSIKDLWIAFGGLTALSDISMEVEQGRIFSIIGPNGAGKTTIFNCISGIYRPNRGSILFRGQEMVGKKPHQAAKLGIARTFQNIELFGHLSTMDNLLLGRHIHMKTGVFAGAIRFGRRFPAAREECIHRERVERIIEFLELEASRDIPVSALPYGTRKLVELGRALAVESSLLLLDEPTAGMNQEEKKDMMFWIKDIRDDFQITIIMVEHDMNLVMDVSDEILALNFGMKLVQGTPSEVQNHPEVLEAYLGKD
;
A
#
# COMPACT_ATOMS: atom_id res chain seq x y z
N MET A 1 -8.74 -15.89 8.72
CA MET A 1 -9.75 -15.63 7.65
C MET A 1 -9.06 -14.83 6.55
N ASN A 2 -9.23 -15.27 5.28
CA ASN A 2 -8.55 -14.58 4.16
C ASN A 2 -9.27 -13.27 3.86
N ILE A 3 -8.50 -12.17 3.86
CA ILE A 3 -8.99 -10.84 3.47
C ILE A 3 -8.94 -10.65 1.95
N LEU A 4 -7.92 -11.24 1.30
CA LEU A 4 -7.73 -11.21 -0.14
C LEU A 4 -7.48 -12.63 -0.66
N SER A 5 -8.15 -13.00 -1.75
CA SER A 5 -7.93 -14.25 -2.48
C SER A 5 -7.84 -13.95 -3.96
N ILE A 6 -6.75 -14.38 -4.59
CA ILE A 6 -6.52 -14.30 -6.03
C ILE A 6 -6.49 -15.72 -6.57
N LYS A 7 -7.22 -15.97 -7.67
CA LYS A 7 -7.28 -17.29 -8.31
C LYS A 7 -7.05 -17.17 -9.80
N ASP A 8 -6.08 -17.94 -10.31
CA ASP A 8 -5.76 -18.13 -11.73
C ASP A 8 -5.63 -16.80 -12.49
N LEU A 9 -5.00 -15.80 -11.83
CA LEU A 9 -4.84 -14.47 -12.38
C LEU A 9 -3.90 -14.50 -13.58
N TRP A 10 -4.41 -14.08 -14.74
CA TRP A 10 -3.65 -14.00 -15.98
C TRP A 10 -3.83 -12.63 -16.64
N ILE A 11 -2.71 -12.03 -17.06
CA ILE A 11 -2.73 -10.76 -17.79
C ILE A 11 -1.58 -10.67 -18.78
N ALA A 12 -1.88 -10.17 -19.99
CA ALA A 12 -0.89 -9.90 -21.03
C ALA A 12 -1.08 -8.51 -21.63
N PHE A 13 0.00 -7.90 -22.08
CA PHE A 13 0.07 -6.61 -22.74
C PHE A 13 0.76 -6.77 -24.10
N GLY A 14 0.04 -6.46 -25.21
CA GLY A 14 0.64 -6.49 -26.54
C GLY A 14 1.35 -7.79 -26.91
N GLY A 15 0.85 -8.95 -26.43
CA GLY A 15 1.47 -10.27 -26.68
C GLY A 15 2.47 -10.72 -25.63
N LEU A 16 2.92 -9.84 -24.72
CA LEU A 16 3.77 -10.20 -23.59
C LEU A 16 2.91 -10.59 -22.39
N THR A 17 3.01 -11.84 -21.93
CA THR A 17 2.36 -12.29 -20.68
C THR A 17 3.11 -11.74 -19.49
N ALA A 18 2.42 -10.90 -18.70
CA ALA A 18 2.98 -10.29 -17.48
C ALA A 18 2.70 -11.12 -16.23
N LEU A 19 1.56 -11.84 -16.19
CA LEU A 19 1.23 -12.81 -15.13
C LEU A 19 0.60 -14.03 -15.76
N SER A 20 0.97 -15.21 -15.28
CA SER A 20 0.47 -16.51 -15.73
C SER A 20 0.01 -17.34 -14.54
N ASP A 21 -1.32 -17.50 -14.43
CA ASP A 21 -2.01 -18.37 -13.47
C ASP A 21 -1.59 -18.14 -12.00
N ILE A 22 -1.47 -16.86 -11.60
CA ILE A 22 -1.13 -16.51 -10.23
C ILE A 22 -2.31 -16.77 -9.31
N SER A 23 -2.10 -17.61 -8.30
CA SER A 23 -3.04 -17.86 -7.21
C SER A 23 -2.35 -17.61 -5.87
N MET A 24 -2.98 -16.80 -5.01
CA MET A 24 -2.49 -16.47 -3.67
C MET A 24 -3.64 -16.13 -2.73
N GLU A 25 -3.41 -16.35 -1.44
CA GLU A 25 -4.32 -16.01 -0.37
C GLU A 25 -3.59 -15.19 0.68
N VAL A 26 -4.24 -14.17 1.22
CA VAL A 26 -3.69 -13.29 2.25
C VAL A 26 -4.61 -13.30 3.46
N GLU A 27 -4.07 -13.71 4.60
CA GLU A 27 -4.81 -13.68 5.87
C GLU A 27 -4.93 -12.26 6.43
N GLN A 28 -6.06 -12.01 7.08
CA GLN A 28 -6.30 -10.72 7.73
C GLN A 28 -5.31 -10.50 8.89
N GLY A 29 -4.80 -9.27 9.03
CA GLY A 29 -3.88 -8.87 10.11
C GLY A 29 -2.46 -9.37 9.91
N ARG A 30 -2.08 -9.82 8.71
CA ARG A 30 -0.74 -10.26 8.36
C ARG A 30 0.02 -9.22 7.54
N ILE A 31 1.34 -9.29 7.62
CA ILE A 31 2.25 -8.67 6.65
C ILE A 31 2.63 -9.72 5.63
N PHE A 32 2.16 -9.53 4.41
CA PHE A 32 2.40 -10.41 3.27
C PHE A 32 3.34 -9.71 2.28
N SER A 33 4.45 -10.35 1.91
CA SER A 33 5.39 -9.77 0.97
C SER A 33 5.37 -10.47 -0.39
N ILE A 34 5.52 -9.69 -1.45
CA ILE A 34 5.70 -10.20 -2.81
C ILE A 34 7.12 -9.86 -3.24
N ILE A 35 7.93 -10.89 -3.51
CA ILE A 35 9.32 -10.77 -3.93
C ILE A 35 9.54 -11.32 -5.33
N GLY A 36 10.66 -10.99 -5.94
CA GLY A 36 11.08 -11.49 -7.26
C GLY A 36 11.96 -10.49 -7.98
N PRO A 37 12.66 -10.90 -9.03
CA PRO A 37 13.47 -10.02 -9.87
C PRO A 37 12.66 -8.87 -10.50
N ASN A 38 13.37 -7.90 -11.09
CA ASN A 38 12.73 -6.85 -11.87
C ASN A 38 12.01 -7.48 -13.08
N GLY A 39 10.77 -7.06 -13.32
CA GLY A 39 9.92 -7.65 -14.37
C GLY A 39 9.21 -8.93 -13.97
N ALA A 40 9.35 -9.45 -12.74
CA ALA A 40 8.64 -10.66 -12.29
C ALA A 40 7.11 -10.52 -12.19
N GLY A 41 6.53 -9.32 -12.34
CA GLY A 41 5.08 -9.11 -12.30
C GLY A 41 4.54 -8.54 -10.99
N LYS A 42 5.37 -8.22 -10.00
CA LYS A 42 4.97 -7.72 -8.67
C LYS A 42 4.04 -6.51 -8.74
N THR A 43 4.47 -5.44 -9.40
CA THR A 43 3.67 -4.22 -9.59
C THR A 43 2.41 -4.47 -10.42
N THR A 44 2.43 -5.48 -11.33
CA THR A 44 1.25 -5.87 -12.10
C THR A 44 0.18 -6.46 -11.19
N ILE A 45 0.54 -7.29 -10.20
CA ILE A 45 -0.40 -7.80 -9.18
C ILE A 45 -1.02 -6.61 -8.41
N PHE A 46 -0.21 -5.66 -7.94
CA PHE A 46 -0.69 -4.46 -7.26
C PHE A 46 -1.67 -3.65 -8.11
N ASN A 47 -1.35 -3.47 -9.40
CA ASN A 47 -2.21 -2.77 -10.34
C ASN A 47 -3.56 -3.50 -10.58
N CYS A 48 -3.56 -4.84 -10.55
CA CYS A 48 -4.79 -5.62 -10.63
C CYS A 48 -5.63 -5.49 -9.33
N ILE A 49 -5.01 -5.62 -8.14
CA ILE A 49 -5.70 -5.48 -6.85
C ILE A 49 -6.31 -4.09 -6.69
N SER A 50 -5.55 -3.04 -7.05
CA SER A 50 -6.00 -1.64 -6.93
C SER A 50 -6.95 -1.19 -8.05
N GLY A 51 -7.26 -2.07 -9.03
CA GLY A 51 -8.21 -1.77 -10.12
C GLY A 51 -7.66 -0.87 -11.22
N ILE A 52 -6.32 -0.69 -11.29
CA ILE A 52 -5.64 0.04 -12.37
C ILE A 52 -5.61 -0.83 -13.63
N TYR A 53 -5.29 -2.13 -13.48
CA TYR A 53 -5.33 -3.08 -14.57
C TYR A 53 -6.50 -4.05 -14.41
N ARG A 54 -7.13 -4.36 -15.52
CA ARG A 54 -8.14 -5.40 -15.59
C ARG A 54 -7.48 -6.68 -16.12
N PRO A 55 -7.39 -7.76 -15.34
CA PRO A 55 -6.85 -9.02 -15.81
C PRO A 55 -7.71 -9.61 -16.93
N ASN A 56 -7.09 -10.41 -17.79
CA ASN A 56 -7.78 -11.07 -18.89
C ASN A 56 -8.55 -12.32 -18.39
N ARG A 57 -8.00 -12.98 -17.32
CA ARG A 57 -8.61 -14.17 -16.68
C ARG A 57 -8.34 -14.13 -15.19
N GLY A 58 -9.06 -14.98 -14.45
CA GLY A 58 -8.95 -15.14 -13.01
C GLY A 58 -9.91 -14.24 -12.24
N SER A 59 -9.85 -14.34 -10.93
CA SER A 59 -10.67 -13.57 -9.99
C SER A 59 -9.82 -12.98 -8.86
N ILE A 60 -10.27 -11.85 -8.32
CA ILE A 60 -9.67 -11.18 -7.17
C ILE A 60 -10.80 -10.91 -6.19
N LEU A 61 -10.84 -11.63 -5.08
CA LEU A 61 -11.85 -11.46 -4.05
C LEU A 61 -11.26 -10.70 -2.86
N PHE A 62 -11.81 -9.54 -2.55
CA PHE A 62 -11.48 -8.79 -1.35
C PHE A 62 -12.66 -8.85 -0.39
N ARG A 63 -12.48 -9.43 0.80
CA ARG A 63 -13.57 -9.71 1.76
C ARG A 63 -14.76 -10.41 1.11
N GLY A 64 -14.49 -11.37 0.23
CA GLY A 64 -15.51 -12.11 -0.52
C GLY A 64 -16.17 -11.34 -1.67
N GLN A 65 -15.80 -10.09 -1.91
CA GLN A 65 -16.33 -9.29 -3.00
C GLN A 65 -15.38 -9.25 -4.20
N GLU A 66 -15.91 -9.51 -5.41
CA GLU A 66 -15.13 -9.47 -6.64
C GLU A 66 -14.63 -8.07 -6.95
N MET A 67 -13.31 -7.97 -7.23
CA MET A 67 -12.60 -6.74 -7.53
C MET A 67 -12.35 -6.53 -9.03
N VAL A 68 -12.35 -7.59 -9.85
CA VAL A 68 -12.11 -7.50 -11.29
C VAL A 68 -13.13 -6.57 -11.95
N GLY A 69 -12.61 -5.55 -12.65
CA GLY A 69 -13.42 -4.52 -13.30
C GLY A 69 -13.83 -3.34 -12.42
N LYS A 70 -13.50 -3.35 -11.14
CA LYS A 70 -13.64 -2.15 -10.29
C LYS A 70 -12.56 -1.13 -10.62
N LYS A 71 -12.90 0.15 -10.50
CA LYS A 71 -11.97 1.27 -10.69
C LYS A 71 -11.23 1.58 -9.38
N PRO A 72 -10.06 2.26 -9.41
CA PRO A 72 -9.26 2.55 -8.20
C PRO A 72 -10.04 3.26 -7.08
N HIS A 73 -10.90 4.22 -7.40
CA HIS A 73 -11.71 4.91 -6.41
C HIS A 73 -12.76 3.99 -5.74
N GLN A 74 -13.18 2.92 -6.42
CA GLN A 74 -14.07 1.91 -5.85
C GLN A 74 -13.30 0.96 -4.94
N ALA A 75 -12.07 0.57 -5.30
CA ALA A 75 -11.17 -0.19 -4.45
C ALA A 75 -10.86 0.57 -3.15
N ALA A 76 -10.56 1.87 -3.24
CA ALA A 76 -10.35 2.73 -2.08
C ALA A 76 -11.58 2.80 -1.16
N LYS A 77 -12.79 2.96 -1.72
CA LYS A 77 -14.05 2.95 -0.94
C LYS A 77 -14.34 1.62 -0.25
N LEU A 78 -13.83 0.51 -0.78
CA LEU A 78 -13.96 -0.81 -0.15
C LEU A 78 -12.93 -1.03 0.95
N GLY A 79 -11.93 -0.16 1.08
CA GLY A 79 -10.93 -0.22 2.12
C GLY A 79 -9.56 -0.77 1.66
N ILE A 80 -9.20 -0.55 0.40
CA ILE A 80 -7.86 -0.82 -0.13
C ILE A 80 -7.14 0.51 -0.33
N ALA A 81 -6.06 0.77 0.40
CA ALA A 81 -5.17 1.90 0.16
C ALA A 81 -3.86 1.44 -0.48
N ARG A 82 -3.17 2.34 -1.17
CA ARG A 82 -1.90 2.06 -1.81
C ARG A 82 -0.95 3.26 -1.72
N THR A 83 0.34 2.99 -1.45
CA THR A 83 1.44 3.90 -1.77
C THR A 83 1.98 3.58 -3.17
N PHE A 84 2.71 4.51 -3.76
CA PHE A 84 3.32 4.32 -5.07
C PHE A 84 4.84 4.27 -4.93
N GLN A 85 5.53 3.64 -5.86
CA GLN A 85 6.99 3.57 -5.89
C GLN A 85 7.62 4.97 -5.90
N ASN A 86 7.08 5.88 -6.71
CA ASN A 86 7.43 7.29 -6.69
C ASN A 86 6.52 8.05 -5.74
N ILE A 87 7.08 9.00 -5.00
CA ILE A 87 6.33 9.83 -4.07
C ILE A 87 5.33 10.71 -4.84
N GLU A 88 4.04 10.40 -4.70
CA GLU A 88 2.92 11.09 -5.35
C GLU A 88 2.25 12.08 -4.38
N LEU A 89 3.05 12.97 -3.78
CA LEU A 89 2.58 14.01 -2.85
C LEU A 89 2.45 15.36 -3.55
N PHE A 90 1.52 16.18 -3.08
CA PHE A 90 1.37 17.56 -3.53
C PHE A 90 2.41 18.43 -2.85
N GLY A 91 3.53 18.71 -3.53
CA GLY A 91 4.71 19.36 -2.96
C GLY A 91 4.47 20.73 -2.33
N HIS A 92 3.49 21.49 -2.84
CA HIS A 92 3.15 22.82 -2.32
C HIS A 92 2.21 22.79 -1.11
N LEU A 93 1.60 21.66 -0.82
CA LEU A 93 0.74 21.46 0.33
C LEU A 93 1.57 21.03 1.54
N SER A 94 1.08 21.38 2.74
CA SER A 94 1.67 20.93 4.00
C SER A 94 1.49 19.42 4.21
N THR A 95 2.18 18.85 5.19
CA THR A 95 1.95 17.48 5.66
C THR A 95 0.48 17.28 6.02
N MET A 96 -0.09 18.15 6.85
CA MET A 96 -1.50 18.11 7.25
C MET A 96 -2.43 18.07 6.05
N ASP A 97 -2.23 18.94 5.06
CA ASP A 97 -3.11 19.03 3.88
C ASP A 97 -2.98 17.79 2.99
N ASN A 98 -1.76 17.24 2.83
CA ASN A 98 -1.55 15.99 2.09
C ASN A 98 -2.28 14.81 2.75
N LEU A 99 -2.25 14.70 4.08
CA LEU A 99 -2.98 13.65 4.79
C LEU A 99 -4.50 13.86 4.68
N LEU A 100 -4.98 15.11 4.76
CA LEU A 100 -6.40 15.43 4.57
C LEU A 100 -6.94 15.03 3.19
N LEU A 101 -6.10 15.04 2.15
CA LEU A 101 -6.51 14.51 0.83
C LEU A 101 -6.87 13.01 0.90
N GLY A 102 -6.17 12.23 1.73
CA GLY A 102 -6.54 10.82 1.99
C GLY A 102 -7.94 10.67 2.61
N ARG A 103 -8.40 11.69 3.35
CA ARG A 103 -9.75 11.72 3.95
C ARG A 103 -10.87 12.03 2.96
N HIS A 104 -10.55 12.50 1.75
CA HIS A 104 -11.55 12.96 0.78
C HIS A 104 -12.62 11.90 0.45
N ILE A 105 -12.26 10.62 0.47
CA ILE A 105 -13.21 9.52 0.21
C ILE A 105 -14.33 9.41 1.26
N HIS A 106 -14.11 9.97 2.46
CA HIS A 106 -15.05 9.96 3.59
C HIS A 106 -15.86 11.25 3.71
N MET A 107 -15.48 12.31 2.97
CA MET A 107 -16.18 13.59 3.00
C MET A 107 -17.51 13.49 2.25
N LYS A 108 -18.60 13.83 2.93
CA LYS A 108 -19.97 13.81 2.38
C LYS A 108 -20.42 15.17 1.88
N THR A 109 -19.86 16.26 2.46
CA THR A 109 -20.18 17.63 2.05
C THR A 109 -19.42 17.98 0.78
N GLY A 110 -20.18 18.14 -0.33
CA GLY A 110 -19.60 18.52 -1.63
C GLY A 110 -19.04 19.96 -1.64
N VAL A 111 -18.25 20.27 -2.66
CA VAL A 111 -17.56 21.56 -2.87
C VAL A 111 -18.49 22.79 -2.73
N PHE A 112 -19.77 22.64 -3.03
CA PHE A 112 -20.78 23.72 -2.90
C PHE A 112 -21.11 24.07 -1.44
N ALA A 113 -20.97 23.15 -0.48
CA ALA A 113 -21.21 23.44 0.93
C ALA A 113 -20.05 24.21 1.58
N GLY A 114 -18.84 24.14 1.03
CA GLY A 114 -17.67 24.90 1.46
C GLY A 114 -17.71 26.38 1.04
N ALA A 115 -18.49 26.72 0.02
CA ALA A 115 -18.61 28.11 -0.47
C ALA A 115 -19.46 29.01 0.45
N ILE A 116 -20.27 28.41 1.33
CA ILE A 116 -21.07 29.15 2.32
C ILE A 116 -20.32 29.18 3.65
N ARG A 117 -19.32 30.01 3.73
CA ARG A 117 -18.48 30.24 4.94
C ARG A 117 -19.19 31.11 5.97
N PHE A 118 -20.10 30.56 6.76
CA PHE A 118 -20.61 31.26 7.95
C PHE A 118 -20.72 30.34 9.18
N GLY A 119 -19.66 30.36 10.02
CA GLY A 119 -19.67 29.92 11.41
C GLY A 119 -19.44 28.43 11.69
N ARG A 120 -18.79 28.12 12.83
CA ARG A 120 -18.49 26.77 13.37
C ARG A 120 -19.71 25.85 13.57
N ARG A 121 -20.93 26.32 13.34
CA ARG A 121 -22.19 25.57 13.53
C ARG A 121 -22.67 24.82 12.28
N PHE A 122 -21.98 24.95 11.13
CA PHE A 122 -22.39 24.27 9.90
C PHE A 122 -21.86 22.84 9.84
N PRO A 123 -22.62 21.90 9.23
CA PRO A 123 -22.24 20.49 9.08
C PRO A 123 -20.86 20.30 8.44
N ALA A 124 -20.50 21.12 7.44
CA ALA A 124 -19.21 21.07 6.76
C ALA A 124 -18.02 21.41 7.68
N ALA A 125 -18.14 22.43 8.54
CA ALA A 125 -17.09 22.80 9.47
C ALA A 125 -16.89 21.73 10.56
N ARG A 126 -17.97 21.09 11.00
CA ARG A 126 -17.91 19.98 11.96
C ARG A 126 -17.28 18.74 11.32
N GLU A 127 -17.62 18.44 10.08
CA GLU A 127 -17.02 17.35 9.33
C GLU A 127 -15.51 17.57 9.13
N GLU A 128 -15.10 18.79 8.76
CA GLU A 128 -13.68 19.16 8.64
C GLU A 128 -12.92 18.98 9.97
N CYS A 129 -13.49 19.43 11.11
CA CYS A 129 -12.86 19.21 12.41
C CYS A 129 -12.64 17.73 12.72
N ILE A 130 -13.63 16.86 12.44
CA ILE A 130 -13.51 15.42 12.66
C ILE A 130 -12.38 14.83 11.79
N HIS A 131 -12.28 15.24 10.53
CA HIS A 131 -11.22 14.74 9.66
C HIS A 131 -9.84 15.26 10.07
N ARG A 132 -9.73 16.51 10.53
CA ARG A 132 -8.49 17.07 11.09
C ARG A 132 -8.04 16.31 12.34
N GLU A 133 -8.93 16.06 13.29
CA GLU A 133 -8.59 15.28 14.50
C GLU A 133 -8.06 13.88 14.17
N ARG A 134 -8.61 13.23 13.13
CA ARG A 134 -8.12 11.90 12.68
C ARG A 134 -6.74 11.99 12.05
N VAL A 135 -6.49 13.03 11.25
CA VAL A 135 -5.18 13.27 10.65
C VAL A 135 -4.14 13.64 11.71
N GLU A 136 -4.50 14.43 12.73
CA GLU A 136 -3.59 14.75 13.84
C GLU A 136 -3.11 13.50 14.56
N ARG A 137 -3.98 12.50 14.80
CA ARG A 137 -3.57 11.22 15.40
C ARG A 137 -2.58 10.46 14.52
N ILE A 138 -2.70 10.55 13.20
CA ILE A 138 -1.74 9.93 12.28
C ILE A 138 -0.42 10.68 12.29
N ILE A 139 -0.44 12.01 12.36
CA ILE A 139 0.75 12.87 12.49
C ILE A 139 1.48 12.54 13.80
N GLU A 140 0.77 12.45 14.92
CA GLU A 140 1.30 12.04 16.22
C GLU A 140 1.88 10.61 16.17
N PHE A 141 1.13 9.67 15.62
CA PHE A 141 1.57 8.28 15.48
C PHE A 141 2.87 8.15 14.65
N LEU A 142 3.04 8.90 13.56
CA LEU A 142 4.22 8.86 12.69
C LEU A 142 5.32 9.86 13.11
N GLU A 143 5.18 10.53 14.26
CA GLU A 143 6.13 11.53 14.77
C GLU A 143 6.39 12.67 13.75
N LEU A 144 5.33 13.13 13.07
CA LEU A 144 5.40 14.16 12.03
C LEU A 144 5.01 15.57 12.52
N GLU A 145 4.88 15.80 13.84
CA GLU A 145 4.42 17.07 14.42
C GLU A 145 5.29 18.25 13.99
N ALA A 146 6.62 18.06 14.01
CA ALA A 146 7.57 19.09 13.58
C ALA A 146 7.43 19.45 12.09
N SER A 147 6.90 18.53 11.28
CA SER A 147 6.71 18.67 9.83
C SER A 147 5.28 19.05 9.44
N ARG A 148 4.37 19.17 10.40
CA ARG A 148 2.93 19.30 10.24
C ARG A 148 2.50 20.38 9.24
N ASP A 149 3.03 21.58 9.40
CA ASP A 149 2.65 22.75 8.61
C ASP A 149 3.69 23.09 7.51
N ILE A 150 4.71 22.26 7.36
CA ILE A 150 5.79 22.45 6.37
C ILE A 150 5.32 21.92 5.00
N PRO A 151 5.53 22.68 3.90
CA PRO A 151 5.30 22.17 2.56
C PRO A 151 6.16 20.93 2.29
N VAL A 152 5.54 19.88 1.74
CA VAL A 152 6.21 18.58 1.57
C VAL A 152 7.46 18.66 0.69
N SER A 153 7.51 19.60 -0.27
CA SER A 153 8.71 19.82 -1.09
C SER A 153 9.96 20.25 -0.30
N ALA A 154 9.78 20.83 0.89
CA ALA A 154 10.87 21.25 1.77
C ALA A 154 11.34 20.15 2.74
N LEU A 155 10.64 19.01 2.81
CA LEU A 155 10.97 17.92 3.73
C LEU A 155 12.08 17.01 3.18
N PRO A 156 12.89 16.39 4.06
CA PRO A 156 13.80 15.32 3.71
C PRO A 156 13.07 14.15 3.04
N TYR A 157 13.79 13.35 2.25
CA TYR A 157 13.20 12.26 1.48
C TYR A 157 12.50 11.21 2.38
N GLY A 158 13.15 10.76 3.45
CA GLY A 158 12.57 9.82 4.41
C GLY A 158 11.27 10.34 5.03
N THR A 159 11.25 11.62 5.46
CA THR A 159 10.05 12.26 5.99
C THR A 159 8.92 12.31 4.95
N ARG A 160 9.24 12.58 3.67
CA ARG A 160 8.22 12.53 2.60
C ARG A 160 7.63 11.13 2.43
N LYS A 161 8.42 10.07 2.57
CA LYS A 161 7.93 8.68 2.56
C LYS A 161 6.98 8.41 3.73
N LEU A 162 7.26 8.95 4.92
CA LEU A 162 6.33 8.86 6.06
C LEU A 162 5.04 9.64 5.82
N VAL A 163 5.11 10.81 5.19
CA VAL A 163 3.90 11.57 4.80
C VAL A 163 3.06 10.79 3.79
N GLU A 164 3.68 10.10 2.83
CA GLU A 164 2.98 9.23 1.88
C GLU A 164 2.27 8.08 2.59
N LEU A 165 2.97 7.42 3.54
CA LEU A 165 2.40 6.38 4.39
C LEU A 165 1.23 6.91 5.22
N GLY A 166 1.38 8.07 5.86
CA GLY A 166 0.33 8.75 6.61
C GLY A 166 -0.90 9.08 5.77
N ARG A 167 -0.70 9.52 4.53
CA ARG A 167 -1.81 9.76 3.59
C ARG A 167 -2.55 8.47 3.25
N ALA A 168 -1.85 7.35 3.09
CA ALA A 168 -2.48 6.06 2.86
C ALA A 168 -3.23 5.56 4.12
N LEU A 169 -2.71 5.78 5.33
CA LEU A 169 -3.42 5.50 6.59
C LEU A 169 -4.69 6.35 6.74
N ALA A 170 -4.63 7.61 6.29
CA ALA A 170 -5.79 8.51 6.35
C ALA A 170 -7.00 8.01 5.54
N VAL A 171 -6.81 7.07 4.62
CA VAL A 171 -7.90 6.36 3.92
C VAL A 171 -8.71 5.45 4.86
N GLU A 172 -8.17 5.09 6.04
CA GLU A 172 -8.77 4.11 6.97
C GLU A 172 -9.06 2.77 6.28
N SER A 173 -8.06 2.28 5.58
CA SER A 173 -8.15 1.02 4.84
C SER A 173 -8.00 -0.18 5.77
N SER A 174 -8.49 -1.33 5.33
CA SER A 174 -8.24 -2.62 5.99
C SER A 174 -7.18 -3.46 5.26
N LEU A 175 -6.82 -3.02 4.05
CA LEU A 175 -5.73 -3.58 3.26
C LEU A 175 -4.86 -2.42 2.74
N LEU A 176 -3.58 -2.43 3.09
CA LEU A 176 -2.60 -1.45 2.66
C LEU A 176 -1.60 -2.10 1.71
N LEU A 177 -1.46 -1.56 0.51
CA LEU A 177 -0.50 -1.98 -0.50
C LEU A 177 0.69 -1.03 -0.47
N LEU A 178 1.88 -1.53 -0.14
CA LEU A 178 3.13 -0.76 -0.05
C LEU A 178 4.08 -1.17 -1.20
N ASP A 179 4.29 -0.26 -2.14
CA ASP A 179 5.12 -0.49 -3.32
C ASP A 179 6.52 0.10 -3.07
N GLU A 180 7.48 -0.75 -2.72
CA GLU A 180 8.87 -0.40 -2.37
C GLU A 180 8.97 0.75 -1.33
N PRO A 181 8.37 0.58 -0.13
CA PRO A 181 8.31 1.65 0.86
C PRO A 181 9.68 2.16 1.31
N THR A 182 10.74 1.34 1.23
CA THR A 182 12.08 1.71 1.66
C THR A 182 13.01 2.17 0.52
N ALA A 183 12.50 2.22 -0.73
CA ALA A 183 13.33 2.63 -1.86
C ALA A 183 13.90 4.04 -1.67
N GLY A 184 15.22 4.20 -1.89
CA GLY A 184 15.93 5.48 -1.77
C GLY A 184 16.28 5.91 -0.34
N MET A 185 15.95 5.11 0.67
CA MET A 185 16.27 5.35 2.07
C MET A 185 17.66 4.80 2.44
N ASN A 186 18.31 5.41 3.43
CA ASN A 186 19.51 4.84 4.07
C ASN A 186 19.13 3.67 5.00
N GLN A 187 20.13 2.97 5.55
CA GLN A 187 19.89 1.75 6.34
C GLN A 187 19.14 2.00 7.66
N GLU A 188 19.32 3.15 8.29
CA GLU A 188 18.63 3.54 9.50
C GLU A 188 17.16 3.86 9.19
N GLU A 189 16.92 4.74 8.21
CA GLU A 189 15.57 5.07 7.75
C GLU A 189 14.78 3.84 7.30
N LYS A 190 15.42 2.86 6.66
CA LYS A 190 14.77 1.60 6.28
C LYS A 190 14.28 0.79 7.48
N LYS A 191 15.10 0.70 8.54
CA LYS A 191 14.72 0.01 9.78
C LYS A 191 13.55 0.70 10.46
N ASP A 192 13.60 2.03 10.53
CA ASP A 192 12.51 2.83 11.10
C ASP A 192 11.21 2.62 10.30
N MET A 193 11.28 2.63 8.97
CA MET A 193 10.11 2.36 8.11
C MET A 193 9.52 0.98 8.38
N MET A 194 10.36 -0.06 8.55
CA MET A 194 9.85 -1.41 8.87
C MET A 194 9.25 -1.49 10.27
N PHE A 195 9.76 -0.71 11.21
CA PHE A 195 9.16 -0.58 12.52
C PHE A 195 7.76 0.03 12.42
N TRP A 196 7.60 1.15 11.70
CA TRP A 196 6.29 1.76 11.43
C TRP A 196 5.32 0.81 10.75
N ILE A 197 5.79 -0.02 9.80
CA ILE A 197 4.95 -1.01 9.12
C ILE A 197 4.41 -2.06 10.11
N LYS A 198 5.24 -2.53 11.06
CA LYS A 198 4.80 -3.46 12.11
C LYS A 198 3.79 -2.81 13.04
N ASP A 199 4.05 -1.60 13.50
CA ASP A 199 3.14 -0.86 14.39
C ASP A 199 1.80 -0.57 13.72
N ILE A 200 1.80 -0.23 12.43
CA ILE A 200 0.56 -0.06 11.64
C ILE A 200 -0.25 -1.35 11.64
N ARG A 201 0.36 -2.50 11.42
CA ARG A 201 -0.34 -3.79 11.49
C ARG A 201 -0.94 -4.00 12.87
N ASP A 202 -0.15 -3.76 13.93
CA ASP A 202 -0.52 -4.11 15.29
C ASP A 202 -1.52 -3.13 15.90
N ASP A 203 -1.31 -1.83 15.76
CA ASP A 203 -2.14 -0.79 16.37
C ASP A 203 -3.43 -0.52 15.59
N PHE A 204 -3.35 -0.53 14.25
CA PHE A 204 -4.52 -0.27 13.39
C PHE A 204 -5.19 -1.56 12.90
N GLN A 205 -4.62 -2.74 13.17
CA GLN A 205 -5.14 -4.04 12.73
C GLN A 205 -5.32 -4.09 11.20
N ILE A 206 -4.43 -3.42 10.47
CA ILE A 206 -4.43 -3.35 9.00
C ILE A 206 -3.64 -4.53 8.44
N THR A 207 -4.19 -5.20 7.43
CA THR A 207 -3.44 -6.17 6.63
C THR A 207 -2.53 -5.43 5.66
N ILE A 208 -1.29 -5.84 5.52
CA ILE A 208 -0.32 -5.19 4.66
C ILE A 208 0.16 -6.16 3.59
N ILE A 209 0.12 -5.74 2.33
CA ILE A 209 0.85 -6.42 1.26
C ILE A 209 1.94 -5.47 0.79
N MET A 210 3.19 -5.91 0.80
CA MET A 210 4.30 -5.08 0.34
C MET A 210 5.11 -5.75 -0.76
N VAL A 211 5.65 -4.94 -1.64
CA VAL A 211 6.70 -5.30 -2.59
C VAL A 211 7.99 -4.69 -2.11
N GLU A 212 9.02 -5.49 -1.93
CA GLU A 212 10.34 -5.04 -1.49
C GLU A 212 11.46 -5.84 -2.16
N HIS A 213 12.65 -5.23 -2.24
CA HIS A 213 13.84 -5.85 -2.82
C HIS A 213 14.91 -6.19 -1.78
N ASP A 214 14.85 -5.58 -0.60
CA ASP A 214 15.79 -5.86 0.50
C ASP A 214 15.32 -7.11 1.23
N MET A 215 15.95 -8.25 0.90
CA MET A 215 15.56 -9.55 1.43
C MET A 215 15.66 -9.62 2.95
N ASN A 216 16.65 -8.94 3.56
CA ASN A 216 16.80 -8.96 5.01
C ASN A 216 15.59 -8.33 5.69
N LEU A 217 15.15 -7.16 5.18
CA LEU A 217 13.96 -6.48 5.71
C LEU A 217 12.69 -7.31 5.51
N VAL A 218 12.55 -7.93 4.32
CA VAL A 218 11.38 -8.79 4.03
C VAL A 218 11.32 -9.96 5.00
N MET A 219 12.46 -10.65 5.23
CA MET A 219 12.52 -11.80 6.14
C MET A 219 12.21 -11.43 7.60
N ASP A 220 12.58 -10.21 8.00
CA ASP A 220 12.38 -9.73 9.39
C ASP A 220 10.94 -9.32 9.70
N VAL A 221 10.18 -8.88 8.70
CA VAL A 221 8.85 -8.28 8.97
C VAL A 221 7.67 -9.09 8.45
N SER A 222 7.90 -10.00 7.48
CA SER A 222 6.80 -10.72 6.83
C SER A 222 6.35 -11.92 7.63
N ASP A 223 5.05 -12.12 7.68
CA ASP A 223 4.44 -13.36 8.18
C ASP A 223 4.43 -14.43 7.08
N GLU A 224 4.25 -13.99 5.83
CA GLU A 224 4.17 -14.86 4.66
C GLU A 224 4.74 -14.14 3.42
N ILE A 225 5.34 -14.90 2.52
CA ILE A 225 6.02 -14.38 1.32
C ILE A 225 5.57 -15.16 0.09
N LEU A 226 5.26 -14.44 -1.00
CA LEU A 226 5.08 -14.98 -2.34
C LEU A 226 6.30 -14.62 -3.19
N ALA A 227 7.02 -15.61 -3.67
CA ALA A 227 8.11 -15.43 -4.62
C ALA A 227 7.61 -15.61 -6.06
N LEU A 228 7.97 -14.66 -6.92
CA LEU A 228 7.61 -14.63 -8.34
C LEU A 228 8.85 -14.63 -9.23
N ASN A 229 8.73 -15.25 -10.41
CA ASN A 229 9.70 -15.10 -11.48
C ASN A 229 8.98 -15.16 -12.84
N PHE A 230 9.30 -14.26 -13.77
CA PHE A 230 8.71 -14.17 -15.11
C PHE A 230 7.18 -14.31 -15.14
N GLY A 231 6.48 -13.65 -14.20
CA GLY A 231 5.02 -13.67 -14.13
C GLY A 231 4.42 -14.96 -13.58
N MET A 232 5.23 -15.87 -13.05
CA MET A 232 4.80 -17.13 -12.44
C MET A 232 5.13 -17.17 -10.95
N LYS A 233 4.31 -17.89 -10.20
CA LYS A 233 4.55 -18.20 -8.80
C LYS A 233 5.61 -19.29 -8.68
N LEU A 234 6.68 -19.02 -7.93
CA LEU A 234 7.68 -20.03 -7.55
C LEU A 234 7.23 -20.78 -6.29
N VAL A 235 7.01 -20.03 -5.21
CA VAL A 235 6.62 -20.55 -3.90
C VAL A 235 5.86 -19.49 -3.12
N GLN A 236 5.01 -19.93 -2.19
CA GLN A 236 4.40 -19.12 -1.15
C GLN A 236 4.54 -19.86 0.17
N GLY A 237 4.99 -19.17 1.20
CA GLY A 237 5.20 -19.77 2.52
C GLY A 237 5.80 -18.79 3.51
N THR A 238 6.23 -19.30 4.65
CA THR A 238 6.93 -18.54 5.67
C THR A 238 8.28 -18.02 5.16
N PRO A 239 8.84 -16.96 5.76
CA PRO A 239 10.18 -16.46 5.39
C PRO A 239 11.24 -17.56 5.32
N SER A 240 11.26 -18.49 6.29
CA SER A 240 12.22 -19.59 6.33
C SER A 240 12.07 -20.58 5.17
N GLU A 241 10.83 -20.90 4.78
CA GLU A 241 10.55 -21.79 3.63
C GLU A 241 10.98 -21.15 2.33
N VAL A 242 10.66 -19.86 2.14
CA VAL A 242 10.98 -19.14 0.90
C VAL A 242 12.48 -18.89 0.76
N GLN A 243 13.17 -18.54 1.86
CA GLN A 243 14.61 -18.28 1.85
C GLN A 243 15.43 -19.50 1.41
N ASN A 244 14.97 -20.70 1.77
CA ASN A 244 15.68 -21.95 1.46
C ASN A 244 15.16 -22.65 0.20
N HIS A 245 14.20 -22.04 -0.53
CA HIS A 245 13.62 -22.67 -1.71
C HIS A 245 14.59 -22.63 -2.91
N PRO A 246 14.90 -23.77 -3.54
CA PRO A 246 15.92 -23.84 -4.61
C PRO A 246 15.64 -22.88 -5.77
N GLU A 247 14.40 -22.81 -6.25
CA GLU A 247 14.02 -21.94 -7.37
C GLU A 247 14.11 -20.45 -7.02
N VAL A 248 13.91 -20.08 -5.75
CA VAL A 248 14.09 -18.70 -5.27
C VAL A 248 15.57 -18.34 -5.27
N LEU A 249 16.42 -19.23 -4.73
CA LEU A 249 17.87 -19.04 -4.76
C LEU A 249 18.39 -18.89 -6.19
N GLU A 250 17.95 -19.77 -7.11
CA GLU A 250 18.33 -19.68 -8.53
C GLU A 250 17.87 -18.37 -9.17
N ALA A 251 16.65 -17.91 -8.89
CA ALA A 251 16.10 -16.67 -9.45
C ALA A 251 16.84 -15.40 -9.00
N TYR A 252 17.44 -15.41 -7.80
CA TYR A 252 18.17 -14.27 -7.25
C TYR A 252 19.69 -14.34 -7.46
N LEU A 253 20.28 -15.54 -7.45
CA LEU A 253 21.74 -15.72 -7.60
C LEU A 253 22.15 -15.85 -9.06
N GLY A 254 21.20 -16.14 -9.96
CA GLY A 254 21.47 -16.48 -11.35
C GLY A 254 21.92 -17.94 -11.52
N LYS A 255 21.83 -18.44 -12.75
CA LYS A 255 22.53 -19.68 -13.13
C LYS A 255 23.98 -19.31 -13.42
N ASP A 256 24.94 -19.81 -12.60
CA ASP A 256 26.34 -19.85 -12.99
C ASP A 256 26.53 -20.65 -14.31
#